data_65ec6d5e4ba296821e81ea0f094d1796
#
_entry.id   65ec6d5e4ba296821e81ea0f094d1796
#
_cell.length_a   1.000
_cell.length_b   1.000
_cell.length_c   1.000
_cell.angle_alpha   90.00
_cell.angle_beta   90.00
_cell.angle_gamma   90.00
#
_symmetry.space_group_name_H-M   'P 1'
#
loop_
_entity.id
_entity.type
_entity.pdbx_description
1 polymer ?
#
loop_
_entity_poly.entity_id
_entity_poly.type
_entity_poly.pdbx_seq_one_letter_code
_entity_poly.pdbx_strand_id
1 'polypeptide(L)'
;MYEEAKLAFENYMSNYDLKDDLIRLKYYHTYKVVDLMVELAYRLDLDKEHLELAKIIGLLHDIGRFEQIRKFNVISDKVTNTDHASESCVYLFGNEHIRDFIKDNKYDSIILKAIINHNKLKIEDGLSSEELMYAKMIRDMDKVDIFRVLATNYTDSFDASKVTEEVLKSFSLHESVDNNIVKTDTDKTISRLSFIFDINYNESLDILVSTDNFDLYLATVDVDSNSEKLWRKLREICFDTINKGVNSNE
;
A
#
# COMPACT_ATOMS: atom_id res chain seq x y z
N MET A 1 21.98 -9.68 4.26
CA MET A 1 21.26 -8.57 4.92
C MET A 1 19.79 -8.93 5.13
N TYR A 2 19.02 -9.23 4.07
CA TYR A 2 17.59 -9.57 4.19
C TYR A 2 17.31 -10.80 5.05
N GLU A 3 18.07 -11.89 4.94
CA GLU A 3 17.83 -13.11 5.70
C GLU A 3 17.96 -12.90 7.22
N GLU A 4 18.85 -12.02 7.65
CA GLU A 4 18.99 -11.64 9.06
C GLU A 4 17.79 -10.81 9.53
N ALA A 5 17.37 -9.82 8.71
CA ALA A 5 16.19 -9.01 8.98
C ALA A 5 14.92 -9.87 9.03
N LYS A 6 14.80 -10.84 8.13
CA LYS A 6 13.67 -11.80 8.11
C LYS A 6 13.62 -12.63 9.39
N LEU A 7 14.77 -13.16 9.84
CA LEU A 7 14.83 -13.91 11.09
C LEU A 7 14.42 -13.03 12.29
N ALA A 8 14.87 -11.78 12.32
CA ALA A 8 14.46 -10.82 13.35
C ALA A 8 12.95 -10.53 13.30
N PHE A 9 12.38 -10.42 12.10
CA PHE A 9 10.94 -10.24 11.90
C PHE A 9 10.15 -11.46 12.39
N GLU A 10 10.59 -12.68 12.10
CA GLU A 10 9.95 -13.89 12.63
C GLU A 10 10.01 -13.95 14.16
N ASN A 11 11.13 -13.54 14.77
CA ASN A 11 11.23 -13.41 16.22
C ASN A 11 10.27 -12.34 16.77
N TYR A 12 10.13 -11.21 16.10
CA TYR A 12 9.13 -10.19 16.42
C TYR A 12 7.71 -10.76 16.33
N MET A 13 7.40 -11.50 15.26
CA MET A 13 6.09 -12.11 15.04
C MET A 13 5.74 -13.20 16.05
N SER A 14 6.72 -13.82 16.71
CA SER A 14 6.48 -14.79 17.78
C SER A 14 5.68 -14.23 18.98
N ASN A 15 5.59 -12.90 19.09
CA ASN A 15 4.78 -12.22 20.11
C ASN A 15 3.30 -12.05 19.73
N TYR A 16 2.90 -12.50 18.52
CA TYR A 16 1.55 -12.33 17.99
C TYR A 16 0.93 -13.67 17.60
N ASP A 17 -0.40 -13.81 17.79
CA ASP A 17 -1.12 -15.03 17.45
C ASP A 17 -1.55 -15.03 15.98
N LEU A 18 -0.93 -15.87 15.16
CA LEU A 18 -1.31 -16.04 13.75
C LEU A 18 -2.70 -16.71 13.53
N LYS A 19 -3.38 -17.14 14.62
CA LYS A 19 -4.78 -17.55 14.53
C LYS A 19 -5.73 -16.35 14.49
N ASP A 20 -5.28 -15.18 14.94
CA ASP A 20 -6.01 -13.94 14.74
C ASP A 20 -6.03 -13.59 13.25
N ASP A 21 -7.24 -13.38 12.69
CA ASP A 21 -7.43 -13.16 11.27
C ASP A 21 -6.77 -11.88 10.78
N LEU A 22 -6.76 -10.80 11.57
CA LEU A 22 -6.15 -9.52 11.20
C LEU A 22 -4.62 -9.59 11.27
N ILE A 23 -4.07 -10.25 12.29
CA ILE A 23 -2.62 -10.51 12.39
C ILE A 23 -2.17 -11.36 11.21
N ARG A 24 -2.89 -12.47 10.94
CA ARG A 24 -2.58 -13.34 9.82
C ARG A 24 -2.66 -12.63 8.48
N LEU A 25 -3.70 -11.80 8.28
CA LEU A 25 -3.87 -10.99 7.07
C LEU A 25 -2.65 -10.10 6.84
N LYS A 26 -2.22 -9.35 7.86
CA LYS A 26 -1.08 -8.44 7.75
C LYS A 26 0.26 -9.15 7.62
N TYR A 27 0.43 -10.31 8.26
CA TYR A 27 1.61 -11.15 8.08
C TYR A 27 1.76 -11.59 6.61
N TYR A 28 0.70 -12.12 6.00
CA TYR A 28 0.75 -12.51 4.59
C TYR A 28 0.89 -11.31 3.64
N HIS A 29 0.23 -10.20 3.93
CA HIS A 29 0.39 -8.97 3.17
C HIS A 29 1.85 -8.49 3.17
N THR A 30 2.50 -8.45 4.33
CA THR A 30 3.92 -8.08 4.45
C THR A 30 4.81 -8.89 3.50
N TYR A 31 4.68 -10.22 3.48
CA TYR A 31 5.49 -11.05 2.58
C TYR A 31 5.11 -10.89 1.10
N LYS A 32 3.84 -10.64 0.80
CA LYS A 32 3.43 -10.33 -0.57
C LYS A 32 4.01 -9.00 -1.06
N VAL A 33 4.04 -8.00 -0.19
CA VAL A 33 4.71 -6.72 -0.51
C VAL A 33 6.21 -6.92 -0.71
N VAL A 34 6.88 -7.78 0.08
CA VAL A 34 8.29 -8.13 -0.17
C VAL A 34 8.48 -8.75 -1.56
N ASP A 35 7.63 -9.72 -1.94
CA ASP A 35 7.71 -10.36 -3.26
C ASP A 35 7.53 -9.34 -4.40
N LEU A 36 6.57 -8.43 -4.26
CA LEU A 36 6.29 -7.36 -5.22
C LEU A 36 7.43 -6.33 -5.29
N MET A 37 8.04 -5.96 -4.15
CA MET A 37 9.21 -5.10 -4.10
C MET A 37 10.41 -5.72 -4.84
N VAL A 38 10.57 -7.03 -4.75
CA VAL A 38 11.59 -7.78 -5.51
C VAL A 38 11.30 -7.70 -7.02
N GLU A 39 10.06 -7.96 -7.42
CA GLU A 39 9.65 -7.90 -8.83
C GLU A 39 9.88 -6.49 -9.40
N LEU A 40 9.47 -5.45 -8.69
CA LEU A 40 9.69 -4.07 -9.12
C LEU A 40 11.18 -3.71 -9.19
N ALA A 41 11.98 -4.14 -8.21
CA ALA A 41 13.42 -3.90 -8.20
C ALA A 41 14.11 -4.54 -9.42
N TYR A 42 13.69 -5.73 -9.85
CA TYR A 42 14.20 -6.36 -11.08
C TYR A 42 13.78 -5.59 -12.33
N ARG A 43 12.54 -5.11 -12.41
CA ARG A 43 12.07 -4.33 -13.57
C ARG A 43 12.76 -2.96 -13.67
N LEU A 44 13.16 -2.39 -12.55
CA LEU A 44 13.94 -1.14 -12.47
C LEU A 44 15.46 -1.36 -12.63
N ASP A 45 15.92 -2.59 -12.93
CA ASP A 45 17.32 -2.97 -13.08
C ASP A 45 18.20 -2.58 -11.88
N LEU A 46 17.65 -2.72 -10.67
CA LEU A 46 18.39 -2.40 -9.45
C LEU A 46 19.43 -3.48 -9.14
N ASP A 47 20.58 -3.05 -8.63
CA ASP A 47 21.64 -3.96 -8.23
C ASP A 47 21.28 -4.79 -6.98
N LYS A 48 22.18 -5.72 -6.62
CA LYS A 48 21.94 -6.64 -5.50
C LYS A 48 21.79 -5.93 -4.15
N GLU A 49 22.49 -4.82 -3.93
CA GLU A 49 22.42 -4.07 -2.68
C GLU A 49 21.07 -3.38 -2.56
N HIS A 50 20.61 -2.72 -3.61
CA HIS A 50 19.30 -2.09 -3.69
C HIS A 50 18.16 -3.11 -3.60
N LEU A 51 18.30 -4.28 -4.21
CA LEU A 51 17.34 -5.38 -4.08
C LEU A 51 17.19 -5.86 -2.64
N GLU A 52 18.30 -6.03 -1.91
CA GLU A 52 18.25 -6.42 -0.49
C GLU A 52 17.55 -5.35 0.37
N LEU A 53 17.81 -4.06 0.09
CA LEU A 53 17.17 -2.95 0.78
C LEU A 53 15.67 -2.85 0.47
N ALA A 54 15.26 -3.08 -0.80
CA ALA A 54 13.86 -3.15 -1.20
C ALA A 54 13.09 -4.21 -0.41
N LYS A 55 13.67 -5.41 -0.26
CA LYS A 55 13.08 -6.50 0.56
C LYS A 55 12.89 -6.08 2.01
N ILE A 56 13.88 -5.41 2.59
CA ILE A 56 13.83 -4.98 3.99
C ILE A 56 12.78 -3.90 4.21
N ILE A 57 12.66 -2.93 3.29
CA ILE A 57 11.64 -1.91 3.36
C ILE A 57 10.25 -2.55 3.25
N GLY A 58 10.04 -3.48 2.31
CA GLY A 58 8.80 -4.24 2.20
C GLY A 58 8.47 -5.03 3.47
N LEU A 59 9.48 -5.62 4.13
CA LEU A 59 9.30 -6.38 5.37
C LEU A 59 8.88 -5.50 6.56
N LEU A 60 9.39 -4.27 6.64
CA LEU A 60 9.25 -3.42 7.81
C LEU A 60 8.19 -2.32 7.67
N HIS A 61 7.63 -2.08 6.48
CA HIS A 61 6.75 -0.92 6.22
C HIS A 61 5.55 -0.84 7.19
N ASP A 62 4.96 -1.98 7.50
CA ASP A 62 3.75 -2.12 8.30
C ASP A 62 3.99 -2.72 9.70
N ILE A 63 5.23 -2.74 10.19
CA ILE A 63 5.57 -3.39 11.47
C ILE A 63 4.76 -2.84 12.65
N GLY A 64 4.39 -1.56 12.64
CA GLY A 64 3.54 -0.92 13.64
C GLY A 64 2.08 -1.41 13.62
N ARG A 65 1.60 -1.99 12.51
CA ARG A 65 0.23 -2.53 12.41
C ARG A 65 -0.04 -3.67 13.37
N PHE A 66 0.94 -4.52 13.62
CA PHE A 66 0.77 -5.66 14.53
C PHE A 66 0.45 -5.20 15.96
N GLU A 67 1.11 -4.14 16.42
CA GLU A 67 0.82 -3.54 17.72
C GLU A 67 -0.53 -2.80 17.72
N GLN A 68 -0.90 -2.11 16.64
CA GLN A 68 -2.20 -1.50 16.49
C GLN A 68 -3.32 -2.55 16.56
N ILE A 69 -3.19 -3.67 15.84
CA ILE A 69 -4.17 -4.77 15.87
C ILE A 69 -4.26 -5.35 17.28
N ARG A 70 -3.12 -5.63 17.91
CA ARG A 70 -3.08 -6.18 19.28
C ARG A 70 -3.80 -5.28 20.29
N LYS A 71 -3.68 -3.94 20.16
CA LYS A 71 -4.31 -2.98 21.08
C LYS A 71 -5.78 -2.76 20.81
N PHE A 72 -6.17 -2.68 19.53
CA PHE A 72 -7.47 -2.17 19.12
C PHE A 72 -8.34 -3.17 18.36
N ASN A 73 -7.78 -4.30 17.96
CA ASN A 73 -8.45 -5.32 17.13
C ASN A 73 -9.05 -4.76 15.84
N VAL A 74 -8.34 -3.81 15.19
CA VAL A 74 -8.79 -3.14 13.95
C VAL A 74 -7.60 -2.64 13.13
N ILE A 75 -7.77 -2.58 11.79
CA ILE A 75 -6.78 -2.08 10.82
C ILE A 75 -7.25 -0.72 10.26
N SER A 76 -7.52 0.25 11.08
CA SER A 76 -8.01 1.56 10.60
C SER A 76 -7.44 2.69 11.44
N ASP A 77 -6.57 3.48 10.84
CA ASP A 77 -5.97 4.65 11.47
C ASP A 77 -7.03 5.67 11.89
N LYS A 78 -8.10 5.82 11.08
CA LYS A 78 -9.22 6.71 11.40
C LYS A 78 -9.96 6.27 12.65
N VAL A 79 -10.16 4.97 12.86
CA VAL A 79 -10.87 4.43 14.04
C VAL A 79 -10.00 4.49 15.28
N THR A 80 -8.70 4.20 15.15
CA THR A 80 -7.76 4.18 16.28
C THR A 80 -7.20 5.56 16.61
N ASN A 81 -7.40 6.53 15.71
CA ASN A 81 -6.75 7.86 15.78
C ASN A 81 -5.22 7.75 15.87
N THR A 82 -4.64 6.80 15.14
CA THR A 82 -3.20 6.57 15.03
C THR A 82 -2.77 6.66 13.57
N ASP A 83 -1.47 6.75 13.33
CA ASP A 83 -0.85 6.64 12.01
C ASP A 83 0.14 5.48 12.06
N HIS A 84 -0.21 4.36 11.43
CA HIS A 84 0.59 3.15 11.47
C HIS A 84 2.00 3.29 10.89
N ALA A 85 2.19 4.18 9.90
CA ALA A 85 3.52 4.47 9.38
C ALA A 85 4.38 5.18 10.43
N SER A 86 3.79 6.17 11.13
CA SER A 86 4.44 6.81 12.27
C SER A 86 4.73 5.83 13.41
N GLU A 87 3.80 4.96 13.74
CA GLU A 87 3.99 3.89 14.76
C GLU A 87 5.13 2.94 14.36
N SER A 88 5.21 2.55 13.07
CA SER A 88 6.32 1.76 12.55
C SER A 88 7.66 2.47 12.72
N CYS A 89 7.71 3.76 12.39
CA CYS A 89 8.93 4.58 12.55
C CYS A 89 9.32 4.78 14.01
N VAL A 90 8.35 5.01 14.90
CA VAL A 90 8.61 5.11 16.35
C VAL A 90 9.16 3.80 16.89
N TYR A 91 8.59 2.66 16.52
CA TYR A 91 9.10 1.35 16.93
C TYR A 91 10.54 1.15 16.44
N LEU A 92 10.81 1.35 15.17
CA LEU A 92 12.11 1.06 14.56
C LEU A 92 13.19 2.04 15.02
N PHE A 93 12.92 3.33 15.00
CA PHE A 93 13.94 4.38 15.19
C PHE A 93 13.85 5.09 16.53
N GLY A 94 12.63 5.30 17.06
CA GLY A 94 12.45 5.93 18.37
C GLY A 94 12.90 5.04 19.52
N ASN A 95 12.75 3.72 19.38
CA ASN A 95 13.14 2.71 20.35
C ASN A 95 14.39 1.92 19.91
N GLU A 96 15.06 2.33 18.84
CA GLU A 96 16.29 1.73 18.29
C GLU A 96 16.17 0.26 17.83
N HIS A 97 14.94 -0.27 17.68
CA HIS A 97 14.72 -1.65 17.24
C HIS A 97 15.17 -1.91 15.80
N ILE A 98 15.45 -0.88 15.02
CA ILE A 98 16.02 -1.05 13.66
C ILE A 98 17.32 -1.86 13.70
N ARG A 99 18.11 -1.79 14.81
CA ARG A 99 19.36 -2.56 14.99
C ARG A 99 19.13 -4.06 15.17
N ASP A 100 17.92 -4.49 15.48
CA ASP A 100 17.56 -5.91 15.49
C ASP A 100 17.53 -6.46 14.06
N PHE A 101 17.12 -5.64 13.07
CA PHE A 101 16.95 -5.98 11.66
C PHE A 101 18.18 -5.67 10.81
N ILE A 102 18.80 -4.51 11.01
CA ILE A 102 19.96 -4.04 10.23
C ILE A 102 21.01 -3.49 11.18
N LYS A 103 22.24 -4.01 11.08
CA LYS A 103 23.34 -3.58 11.95
C LYS A 103 23.97 -2.24 11.54
N ASP A 104 24.06 -2.01 10.22
CA ASP A 104 24.62 -0.78 9.63
C ASP A 104 23.57 0.33 9.60
N ASN A 105 23.97 1.55 9.91
CA ASN A 105 23.09 2.72 9.93
C ASN A 105 23.04 3.51 8.61
N LYS A 106 23.80 3.09 7.59
CA LYS A 106 23.87 3.83 6.32
C LYS A 106 22.52 3.94 5.59
N TYR A 107 21.60 3.00 5.86
CA TYR A 107 20.27 2.96 5.23
C TYR A 107 19.16 3.54 6.09
N ASP A 108 19.46 3.99 7.30
CA ASP A 108 18.44 4.42 8.27
C ASP A 108 17.53 5.52 7.71
N SER A 109 18.12 6.54 7.07
CA SER A 109 17.34 7.63 6.47
C SER A 109 16.42 7.12 5.36
N ILE A 110 16.93 6.27 4.48
CA ILE A 110 16.16 5.71 3.36
C ILE A 110 14.97 4.88 3.88
N ILE A 111 15.22 3.97 4.83
CA ILE A 111 14.17 3.13 5.41
C ILE A 111 13.13 3.98 6.14
N LEU A 112 13.57 4.95 6.96
CA LEU A 112 12.69 5.87 7.66
C LEU A 112 11.80 6.65 6.69
N LYS A 113 12.42 7.24 5.63
CA LYS A 113 11.69 8.04 4.64
C LYS A 113 10.74 7.20 3.78
N ALA A 114 11.11 6.00 3.41
CA ALA A 114 10.24 5.07 2.70
C ALA A 114 9.01 4.72 3.57
N ILE A 115 9.23 4.30 4.81
CA ILE A 115 8.14 3.87 5.71
C ILE A 115 7.22 5.05 6.08
N ILE A 116 7.75 6.20 6.48
CA ILE A 116 6.92 7.32 6.92
C ILE A 116 6.07 7.92 5.80
N ASN A 117 6.46 7.74 4.55
CA ASN A 117 5.75 8.28 3.39
C ASN A 117 4.81 7.27 2.71
N HIS A 118 4.81 5.97 3.10
CA HIS A 118 4.08 4.97 2.31
C HIS A 118 2.55 5.15 2.34
N ASN A 119 1.99 5.66 3.45
CA ASN A 119 0.54 5.86 3.63
C ASN A 119 0.07 7.33 3.48
N LYS A 120 0.98 8.28 3.26
CA LYS A 120 0.61 9.70 3.11
C LYS A 120 -0.10 9.96 1.78
N LEU A 121 -0.98 10.97 1.74
CA LEU A 121 -1.63 11.39 0.51
C LEU A 121 -0.60 11.85 -0.55
N LYS A 122 0.47 12.52 -0.12
CA LYS A 122 1.61 12.92 -0.97
C LYS A 122 2.92 12.62 -0.26
N ILE A 123 3.92 12.20 -1.03
CA ILE A 123 5.30 12.07 -0.54
C ILE A 123 5.79 13.47 -0.16
N GLU A 124 6.50 13.58 0.96
CA GLU A 124 7.09 14.85 1.40
C GLU A 124 8.16 15.36 0.42
N ASP A 125 8.34 16.68 0.38
CA ASP A 125 9.37 17.31 -0.44
C ASP A 125 10.76 17.19 0.20
N GLY A 126 11.82 17.36 -0.62
CA GLY A 126 13.20 17.45 -0.15
C GLY A 126 13.90 16.12 0.11
N LEU A 127 13.31 15.00 -0.31
CA LEU A 127 13.96 13.69 -0.28
C LEU A 127 15.13 13.63 -1.28
N SER A 128 16.18 12.90 -0.93
CA SER A 128 17.21 12.49 -1.90
C SER A 128 16.60 11.59 -3.00
N SER A 129 17.31 11.43 -4.11
CA SER A 129 16.85 10.57 -5.21
C SER A 129 16.59 9.15 -4.75
N GLU A 130 17.43 8.62 -3.87
CA GLU A 130 17.32 7.26 -3.36
C GLU A 130 16.18 7.11 -2.35
N GLU A 131 16.02 8.07 -1.43
CA GLU A 131 14.87 8.11 -0.51
C GLU A 131 13.54 8.18 -1.27
N LEU A 132 13.47 9.05 -2.30
CA LEU A 132 12.29 9.18 -3.14
C LEU A 132 12.00 7.90 -3.94
N MET A 133 13.04 7.23 -4.45
CA MET A 133 12.89 5.96 -5.18
C MET A 133 12.21 4.93 -4.29
N TYR A 134 12.72 4.67 -3.10
CA TYR A 134 12.14 3.67 -2.20
C TYR A 134 10.78 4.08 -1.63
N ALA A 135 10.56 5.38 -1.38
CA ALA A 135 9.25 5.87 -0.98
C ALA A 135 8.19 5.59 -2.06
N LYS A 136 8.53 5.79 -3.34
CA LYS A 136 7.66 5.45 -4.46
C LYS A 136 7.45 3.94 -4.60
N MET A 137 8.52 3.14 -4.55
CA MET A 137 8.46 1.69 -4.69
C MET A 137 7.53 1.06 -3.66
N ILE A 138 7.70 1.38 -2.37
CA ILE A 138 6.87 0.79 -1.31
C ILE A 138 5.41 1.23 -1.41
N ARG A 139 5.14 2.50 -1.77
CA ARG A 139 3.77 2.99 -2.00
C ARG A 139 3.06 2.21 -3.09
N ASP A 140 3.74 1.98 -4.20
CA ASP A 140 3.19 1.26 -5.34
C ASP A 140 2.89 -0.20 -4.96
N MET A 141 3.86 -0.90 -4.39
CA MET A 141 3.73 -2.32 -4.11
C MET A 141 2.76 -2.62 -2.96
N ASP A 142 2.67 -1.75 -1.98
CA ASP A 142 1.62 -1.80 -0.95
C ASP A 142 0.22 -1.69 -1.60
N LYS A 143 0.00 -0.71 -2.50
CA LYS A 143 -1.28 -0.54 -3.19
C LYS A 143 -1.62 -1.71 -4.11
N VAL A 144 -0.65 -2.25 -4.82
CA VAL A 144 -0.85 -3.44 -5.68
C VAL A 144 -1.35 -4.63 -4.86
N ASP A 145 -0.76 -4.88 -3.66
CA ASP A 145 -1.24 -5.96 -2.80
C ASP A 145 -2.54 -5.61 -2.06
N ILE A 146 -2.80 -4.34 -1.76
CA ILE A 146 -4.08 -3.92 -1.16
C ILE A 146 -5.27 -4.34 -2.03
N PHE A 147 -5.19 -4.27 -3.37
CA PHE A 147 -6.28 -4.74 -4.23
C PHE A 147 -6.54 -6.25 -4.04
N ARG A 148 -5.50 -7.09 -3.90
CA ARG A 148 -5.66 -8.50 -3.54
C ARG A 148 -6.35 -8.67 -2.18
N VAL A 149 -5.89 -7.92 -1.18
CA VAL A 149 -6.46 -7.96 0.17
C VAL A 149 -7.93 -7.56 0.15
N LEU A 150 -8.29 -6.52 -0.60
CA LEU A 150 -9.67 -6.07 -0.78
C LEU A 150 -10.52 -7.13 -1.45
N ALA A 151 -10.05 -7.73 -2.53
CA ALA A 151 -10.75 -8.77 -3.27
C ALA A 151 -11.02 -10.04 -2.44
N THR A 152 -10.11 -10.38 -1.52
CA THR A 152 -10.19 -11.66 -0.78
C THR A 152 -10.82 -11.55 0.60
N ASN A 153 -10.88 -10.36 1.20
CA ASN A 153 -11.30 -10.20 2.60
C ASN A 153 -12.45 -9.22 2.81
N TYR A 154 -12.83 -8.48 1.78
CA TYR A 154 -13.87 -7.45 1.88
C TYR A 154 -14.85 -7.55 0.71
N THR A 155 -16.08 -7.10 0.95
CA THR A 155 -17.06 -6.83 -0.10
C THR A 155 -17.42 -5.36 -0.01
N ASP A 156 -16.99 -4.60 -1.00
CA ASP A 156 -17.34 -3.19 -1.10
C ASP A 156 -18.69 -3.05 -1.82
N SER A 157 -19.40 -1.96 -1.54
CA SER A 157 -20.66 -1.63 -2.21
C SER A 157 -20.55 -0.30 -2.95
N PHE A 158 -21.29 -0.20 -4.06
CA PHE A 158 -21.34 1.02 -4.86
C PHE A 158 -22.79 1.42 -5.18
N ASP A 159 -23.23 2.55 -4.64
CA ASP A 159 -24.51 3.18 -4.85
C ASP A 159 -24.30 4.64 -5.26
N ALA A 160 -24.53 4.97 -6.53
CA ALA A 160 -24.27 6.29 -7.11
C ALA A 160 -25.01 7.42 -6.38
N SER A 161 -26.15 7.14 -5.72
CA SER A 161 -26.89 8.13 -4.95
C SER A 161 -26.21 8.56 -3.66
N LYS A 162 -25.20 7.80 -3.22
CA LYS A 162 -24.44 8.05 -1.98
C LYS A 162 -23.05 8.64 -2.23
N VAL A 163 -22.68 8.88 -3.50
CA VAL A 163 -21.41 9.50 -3.85
C VAL A 163 -21.40 10.97 -3.44
N THR A 164 -20.36 11.40 -2.72
CA THR A 164 -20.20 12.83 -2.42
C THR A 164 -19.51 13.56 -3.58
N GLU A 165 -19.90 14.82 -3.81
CA GLU A 165 -19.40 15.64 -4.91
C GLU A 165 -17.86 15.83 -4.83
N GLU A 166 -17.33 16.03 -3.62
CA GLU A 166 -15.91 16.24 -3.38
C GLU A 166 -15.08 15.03 -3.79
N VAL A 167 -15.53 13.82 -3.45
CA VAL A 167 -14.87 12.55 -3.80
C VAL A 167 -14.88 12.35 -5.33
N LEU A 168 -16.05 12.55 -5.95
CA LEU A 168 -16.17 12.41 -7.41
C LEU A 168 -15.32 13.42 -8.16
N LYS A 169 -15.19 14.65 -7.62
CA LYS A 169 -14.34 15.70 -8.18
C LYS A 169 -12.86 15.29 -8.15
N SER A 170 -12.33 14.86 -6.98
CA SER A 170 -10.93 14.40 -6.87
C SER A 170 -10.66 13.26 -7.84
N PHE A 171 -11.55 12.26 -7.88
CA PHE A 171 -11.42 11.13 -8.79
C PHE A 171 -11.40 11.57 -10.28
N SER A 172 -12.28 12.51 -10.65
CA SER A 172 -12.36 13.04 -12.04
C SER A 172 -11.13 13.85 -12.44
N LEU A 173 -10.38 14.38 -11.46
CA LEU A 173 -9.10 15.06 -11.69
C LEU A 173 -7.91 14.09 -11.71
N HIS A 174 -8.14 12.77 -11.62
CA HIS A 174 -7.11 11.75 -11.50
C HIS A 174 -6.21 11.96 -10.27
N GLU A 175 -6.82 12.35 -9.15
CA GLU A 175 -6.14 12.54 -7.88
C GLU A 175 -6.56 11.45 -6.90
N SER A 176 -5.62 11.00 -6.05
CA SER A 176 -5.96 10.15 -4.91
C SER A 176 -6.94 10.87 -3.99
N VAL A 177 -7.98 10.16 -3.59
CA VAL A 177 -9.01 10.70 -2.71
C VAL A 177 -8.49 10.76 -1.28
N ASP A 178 -8.52 11.96 -0.69
CA ASP A 178 -8.21 12.16 0.72
C ASP A 178 -9.24 11.44 1.62
N ASN A 179 -8.79 10.60 2.53
CA ASN A 179 -9.66 9.89 3.46
C ASN A 179 -10.49 10.81 4.37
N ASN A 180 -10.09 12.09 4.53
CA ASN A 180 -10.82 13.07 5.32
C ASN A 180 -12.15 13.49 4.66
N ILE A 181 -12.27 13.40 3.33
CA ILE A 181 -13.51 13.73 2.62
C ILE A 181 -14.41 12.50 2.39
N VAL A 182 -13.98 11.31 2.73
CA VAL A 182 -14.74 10.04 2.63
C VAL A 182 -15.81 9.99 3.71
N LYS A 183 -17.10 9.98 3.31
CA LYS A 183 -18.26 10.05 4.22
C LYS A 183 -19.13 8.79 4.15
N THR A 184 -19.14 8.08 3.03
CA THR A 184 -20.00 6.92 2.76
C THR A 184 -19.18 5.68 2.38
N ASP A 185 -19.81 4.50 2.39
CA ASP A 185 -19.15 3.27 1.89
C ASP A 185 -18.86 3.37 0.39
N THR A 186 -19.73 4.03 -0.37
CA THR A 186 -19.49 4.30 -1.80
C THR A 186 -18.31 5.23 -2.02
N ASP A 187 -18.16 6.29 -1.21
CA ASP A 187 -16.96 7.15 -1.25
C ASP A 187 -15.70 6.35 -0.96
N LYS A 188 -15.77 5.41 -0.02
CA LYS A 188 -14.67 4.52 0.32
C LYS A 188 -14.29 3.62 -0.86
N THR A 189 -15.28 3.09 -1.59
CA THR A 189 -15.04 2.32 -2.81
C THR A 189 -14.32 3.18 -3.87
N ILE A 190 -14.76 4.42 -4.10
CA ILE A 190 -14.11 5.36 -5.03
C ILE A 190 -12.70 5.72 -4.55
N SER A 191 -12.51 5.95 -3.25
CA SER A 191 -11.18 6.19 -2.67
C SER A 191 -10.22 5.03 -2.94
N ARG A 192 -10.68 3.79 -2.84
CA ARG A 192 -9.89 2.60 -3.18
C ARG A 192 -9.54 2.52 -4.68
N LEU A 193 -10.50 2.82 -5.56
CA LEU A 193 -10.21 2.93 -6.99
C LEU A 193 -9.16 4.00 -7.30
N SER A 194 -9.16 5.10 -6.56
CA SER A 194 -8.22 6.22 -6.78
C SER A 194 -6.76 5.89 -6.45
N PHE A 195 -6.47 4.74 -5.82
CA PHE A 195 -5.10 4.27 -5.60
C PHE A 195 -4.33 4.10 -6.91
N ILE A 196 -5.02 3.85 -8.03
CA ILE A 196 -4.42 3.79 -9.36
C ILE A 196 -3.69 5.10 -9.73
N PHE A 197 -4.23 6.24 -9.32
CA PHE A 197 -3.64 7.56 -9.63
C PHE A 197 -2.39 7.89 -8.81
N ASP A 198 -2.10 7.10 -7.79
CA ASP A 198 -0.93 7.27 -6.92
C ASP A 198 0.15 6.19 -7.17
N ILE A 199 0.04 5.43 -8.24
CA ILE A 199 1.10 4.54 -8.70
C ILE A 199 2.12 5.37 -9.46
N ASN A 200 3.40 5.22 -9.08
CA ASN A 200 4.48 6.12 -9.49
C ASN A 200 5.30 5.59 -10.67
N TYR A 201 5.43 4.27 -10.81
CA TYR A 201 6.20 3.62 -11.87
C TYR A 201 5.27 2.92 -12.86
N ASN A 202 5.61 3.01 -14.14
CA ASN A 202 4.88 2.28 -15.18
C ASN A 202 5.04 0.77 -14.99
N GLU A 203 6.22 0.33 -14.55
CA GLU A 203 6.53 -1.05 -14.19
C GLU A 203 5.61 -1.56 -13.06
N SER A 204 5.19 -0.69 -12.16
CA SER A 204 4.22 -1.01 -11.11
C SER A 204 2.82 -1.24 -11.67
N LEU A 205 2.43 -0.51 -12.71
CA LEU A 205 1.17 -0.74 -13.43
C LEU A 205 1.20 -2.07 -14.19
N ASP A 206 2.35 -2.42 -14.80
CA ASP A 206 2.54 -3.73 -15.44
C ASP A 206 2.42 -4.88 -14.43
N ILE A 207 2.98 -4.71 -13.22
CA ILE A 207 2.85 -5.68 -12.13
C ILE A 207 1.38 -5.79 -11.70
N LEU A 208 0.68 -4.67 -11.53
CA LEU A 208 -0.75 -4.66 -11.18
C LEU A 208 -1.58 -5.46 -12.20
N VAL A 209 -1.34 -5.25 -13.50
CA VAL A 209 -2.01 -6.00 -14.58
C VAL A 209 -1.65 -7.48 -14.51
N SER A 210 -0.37 -7.81 -14.36
CA SER A 210 0.11 -9.21 -14.36
C SER A 210 -0.38 -10.03 -13.16
N THR A 211 -0.77 -9.37 -12.06
CA THR A 211 -1.30 -10.03 -10.85
C THR A 211 -2.82 -10.22 -10.87
N ASP A 212 -3.55 -9.64 -11.83
CA ASP A 212 -5.01 -9.60 -11.91
C ASP A 212 -5.71 -9.02 -10.63
N ASN A 213 -4.95 -8.46 -9.69
CA ASN A 213 -5.47 -8.05 -8.39
C ASN A 213 -6.55 -6.97 -8.50
N PHE A 214 -6.38 -6.04 -9.46
CA PHE A 214 -7.34 -4.96 -9.67
C PHE A 214 -8.66 -5.49 -10.27
N ASP A 215 -8.58 -6.36 -11.27
CA ASP A 215 -9.76 -6.98 -11.89
C ASP A 215 -10.52 -7.86 -10.90
N LEU A 216 -9.80 -8.62 -10.07
CA LEU A 216 -10.39 -9.41 -8.99
C LEU A 216 -11.13 -8.51 -8.00
N TYR A 217 -10.54 -7.37 -7.59
CA TYR A 217 -11.21 -6.41 -6.72
C TYR A 217 -12.48 -5.86 -7.37
N LEU A 218 -12.41 -5.41 -8.62
CA LEU A 218 -13.58 -4.88 -9.34
C LEU A 218 -14.73 -5.89 -9.42
N ALA A 219 -14.42 -7.18 -9.52
CA ALA A 219 -15.41 -8.25 -9.57
C ALA A 219 -16.11 -8.53 -8.23
N THR A 220 -15.52 -8.10 -7.11
CA THR A 220 -16.12 -8.29 -5.76
C THR A 220 -16.99 -7.13 -5.30
N VAL A 221 -17.00 -6.01 -6.00
CA VAL A 221 -17.81 -4.84 -5.63
C VAL A 221 -19.29 -5.10 -5.94
N ASP A 222 -20.13 -4.98 -4.93
CA ASP A 222 -21.59 -5.08 -5.07
C ASP A 222 -22.15 -3.75 -5.59
N VAL A 223 -22.59 -3.75 -6.84
CA VAL A 223 -23.04 -2.54 -7.55
C VAL A 223 -24.56 -2.48 -7.60
N ASP A 224 -25.16 -1.42 -7.06
CA ASP A 224 -26.58 -1.15 -7.20
C ASP A 224 -27.00 -1.03 -8.68
N SER A 225 -28.11 -1.62 -9.04
CA SER A 225 -28.60 -1.71 -10.42
C SER A 225 -28.79 -0.35 -11.12
N ASN A 226 -29.07 0.72 -10.38
CA ASN A 226 -29.22 2.08 -10.92
C ASN A 226 -27.87 2.79 -11.05
N SER A 227 -26.80 2.20 -10.55
CA SER A 227 -25.45 2.79 -10.44
C SER A 227 -24.48 2.33 -11.55
N GLU A 228 -24.89 1.34 -12.36
CA GLU A 228 -24.08 0.70 -13.41
C GLU A 228 -23.42 1.70 -14.39
N LYS A 229 -24.15 2.77 -14.75
CA LYS A 229 -23.63 3.78 -15.68
C LYS A 229 -22.43 4.55 -15.09
N LEU A 230 -22.53 4.98 -13.84
CA LEU A 230 -21.43 5.68 -13.17
C LEU A 230 -20.30 4.72 -12.85
N TRP A 231 -20.59 3.52 -12.35
CA TRP A 231 -19.61 2.48 -12.09
C TRP A 231 -18.73 2.18 -13.30
N ARG A 232 -19.35 1.96 -14.45
CA ARG A 232 -18.63 1.74 -15.73
C ARG A 232 -17.70 2.89 -16.05
N LYS A 233 -18.17 4.14 -15.94
CA LYS A 233 -17.35 5.32 -16.20
C LYS A 233 -16.13 5.41 -15.30
N LEU A 234 -16.28 5.11 -14.00
CA LEU A 234 -15.16 5.11 -13.05
C LEU A 234 -14.13 4.04 -13.42
N ARG A 235 -14.59 2.84 -13.77
CA ARG A 235 -13.71 1.76 -14.25
C ARG A 235 -12.97 2.13 -15.54
N GLU A 236 -13.65 2.71 -16.51
CA GLU A 236 -13.03 3.21 -17.77
C GLU A 236 -11.89 4.18 -17.47
N ILE A 237 -12.08 5.13 -16.57
CA ILE A 237 -11.03 6.07 -16.13
C ILE A 237 -9.82 5.32 -15.54
N CYS A 238 -10.06 4.31 -14.70
CA CYS A 238 -8.97 3.50 -14.13
C CYS A 238 -8.19 2.76 -15.22
N PHE A 239 -8.88 2.05 -16.11
CA PHE A 239 -8.25 1.30 -17.19
C PHE A 239 -7.52 2.20 -18.19
N ASP A 240 -8.08 3.38 -18.52
CA ASP A 240 -7.39 4.36 -19.35
C ASP A 240 -6.08 4.85 -18.72
N THR A 241 -6.07 5.02 -17.39
CA THR A 241 -4.86 5.40 -16.64
C THR A 241 -3.82 4.29 -16.68
N ILE A 242 -4.23 3.06 -16.39
CA ILE A 242 -3.36 1.87 -16.44
C ILE A 242 -2.77 1.71 -17.85
N ASN A 243 -3.60 1.72 -18.90
CA ASN A 243 -3.17 1.52 -20.28
C ASN A 243 -2.20 2.61 -20.76
N LYS A 244 -2.40 3.87 -20.35
CA LYS A 244 -1.46 4.96 -20.70
C LYS A 244 -0.10 4.75 -20.05
N GLY A 245 -0.05 4.28 -18.80
CA GLY A 245 1.21 4.00 -18.13
C GLY A 245 1.95 2.81 -18.74
N VAL A 246 1.25 1.70 -18.97
CA VAL A 246 1.81 0.49 -19.60
C VAL A 246 2.37 0.78 -20.99
N ASN A 247 1.60 1.45 -21.87
CA ASN A 247 2.02 1.72 -23.25
C ASN A 247 3.15 2.78 -23.37
N SER A 248 3.48 3.50 -22.30
CA SER A 248 4.61 4.44 -22.33
C SER A 248 5.98 3.76 -22.11
N ASN A 249 6.00 2.44 -21.86
CA ASN A 249 7.20 1.61 -21.74
C ASN A 249 7.59 0.96 -23.11
N GLU A 250 6.75 1.04 -24.14
CA GLU A 250 7.04 0.59 -25.52
C GLU A 250 7.66 1.73 -26.36
#